data_6f59ed34e16a3999b43f007924b92b40
#
_entry.id   6f59ed34e16a3999b43f007924b92b40
#
_cell.length_a   1.000
_cell.length_b   1.000
_cell.length_c   1.000
_cell.angle_alpha   90.00
_cell.angle_beta   90.00
_cell.angle_gamma   90.00
#
_symmetry.space_group_name_H-M   'P 1'
#
loop_
_entity.id
_entity.type
_entity.pdbx_description
1 polymer ?
#
loop_
_entity_poly.entity_id
_entity_poly.type
_entity_poly.pdbx_seq_one_letter_code
_entity_poly.pdbx_strand_id
1 'polypeptide(L)' 'MGKVINCECGEVVRAETDEELLAGVRAHISRDHPDLLDKLTPEDILGMAEEDK' A
#
# COMPACT_ATOMS: atom_id res chain seq x y z
N MET A 1 6.80 14.98 4.55
CA MET A 1 6.65 13.71 5.26
C MET A 1 5.53 12.90 4.64
N GLY A 2 5.78 11.67 4.38
CA GLY A 2 4.80 10.80 3.79
C GLY A 2 5.15 9.37 4.08
N LYS A 3 4.46 8.46 3.44
CA LYS A 3 4.71 7.05 3.58
C LYS A 3 4.84 6.38 2.23
N VAL A 4 5.60 5.30 2.19
CA VAL A 4 5.85 4.57 0.96
C VAL A 4 5.76 3.08 1.23
N ILE A 5 5.19 2.36 0.29
CA ILE A 5 5.13 0.90 0.33
C ILE A 5 5.75 0.36 -0.95
N ASN A 6 6.66 -0.59 -0.79
CA ASN A 6 7.24 -1.30 -1.92
C ASN A 6 6.48 -2.62 -2.09
N CYS A 7 5.78 -2.75 -3.19
CA CYS A 7 5.08 -3.98 -3.52
C CYS A 7 6.07 -5.00 -4.08
N GLU A 8 5.81 -6.28 -3.85
CA GLU A 8 6.69 -7.35 -4.32
C GLU A 8 6.84 -7.38 -5.83
N CYS A 9 5.87 -6.85 -6.55
CA CYS A 9 5.92 -6.80 -8.00
C CYS A 9 6.78 -5.65 -8.53
N GLY A 10 7.42 -4.90 -7.65
CA GLY A 10 8.27 -3.78 -8.04
C GLY A 10 7.55 -2.45 -8.09
N GLU A 11 6.26 -2.43 -7.81
CA GLU A 11 5.49 -1.20 -7.77
C GLU A 11 5.76 -0.46 -6.46
N VAL A 12 5.82 0.87 -6.53
CA VAL A 12 6.01 1.70 -5.34
C VAL A 12 4.82 2.62 -5.20
N VAL A 13 4.18 2.58 -4.03
CA VAL A 13 3.03 3.43 -3.73
C VAL A 13 3.45 4.44 -2.67
N ARG A 14 3.25 5.72 -2.97
CA ARG A 14 3.58 6.81 -2.06
C ARG A 14 2.35 7.64 -1.75
N ALA A 15 2.27 8.12 -0.53
CA ALA A 15 1.17 8.97 -0.11
C ALA A 15 1.61 9.82 1.06
N GLU A 16 0.89 10.91 1.31
CA GLU A 16 1.19 11.80 2.42
C GLU A 16 0.54 11.33 3.71
N THR A 17 -0.58 10.64 3.61
CA THR A 17 -1.31 10.16 4.79
C THR A 17 -1.54 8.66 4.68
N ASP A 18 -1.84 8.05 5.83
CA ASP A 18 -2.14 6.63 5.86
C ASP A 18 -3.38 6.29 5.04
N GLU A 19 -4.38 7.16 5.07
CA GLU A 19 -5.60 6.93 4.31
C GLU A 19 -5.34 6.92 2.81
N GLU A 20 -4.54 7.87 2.35
CA GLU A 20 -4.17 7.93 0.93
C GLU A 20 -3.33 6.73 0.54
N LEU A 21 -2.43 6.32 1.44
CA LEU A 21 -1.60 5.16 1.19
C LEU A 21 -2.45 3.90 1.05
N LEU A 22 -3.39 3.70 1.95
CA LEU A 22 -4.28 2.56 1.89
C LEU A 22 -5.10 2.56 0.61
N ALA A 23 -5.63 3.71 0.23
CA ALA A 23 -6.41 3.82 -0.99
C ALA A 23 -5.57 3.47 -2.22
N GLY A 24 -4.34 3.97 -2.27
CA GLY A 24 -3.44 3.68 -3.37
C GLY A 24 -3.07 2.21 -3.46
N VAL A 25 -2.74 1.61 -2.33
CA VAL A 25 -2.38 0.20 -2.29
C VAL A 25 -3.57 -0.68 -2.68
N ARG A 26 -4.75 -0.37 -2.17
CA ARG A 26 -5.94 -1.14 -2.49
C ARG A 26 -6.29 -1.05 -3.97
N ALA A 27 -6.14 0.13 -4.55
CA ALA A 27 -6.39 0.29 -5.98
C ALA A 27 -5.41 -0.53 -6.80
N HIS A 28 -4.12 -0.52 -6.42
CA HIS A 28 -3.11 -1.32 -7.10
C HIS A 28 -3.40 -2.81 -6.98
N ILE A 29 -3.68 -3.26 -5.77
CA ILE A 29 -3.94 -4.68 -5.53
C ILE A 29 -5.20 -5.13 -6.25
N SER A 30 -6.24 -4.31 -6.24
CA SER A 30 -7.47 -4.63 -6.93
C SER A 30 -7.27 -4.83 -8.43
N ARG A 31 -6.35 -4.07 -9.00
CA ARG A 31 -6.08 -4.14 -10.43
C ARG A 31 -5.13 -5.28 -10.79
N ASP A 32 -4.02 -5.40 -10.06
CA ASP A 32 -2.96 -6.32 -10.43
C ASP A 32 -2.95 -7.61 -9.61
N HIS A 33 -3.43 -7.54 -8.37
CA HIS A 33 -3.38 -8.68 -7.46
C HIS A 33 -4.70 -8.83 -6.69
N PRO A 34 -5.82 -9.04 -7.40
CA PRO A 34 -7.13 -9.05 -6.73
C PRO A 34 -7.26 -10.11 -5.64
N ASP A 35 -6.50 -11.18 -5.73
CA ASP A 35 -6.55 -12.23 -4.72
C ASP A 35 -5.99 -11.77 -3.37
N LEU A 36 -5.15 -10.75 -3.37
CA LEU A 36 -4.54 -10.24 -2.14
C LEU A 36 -5.47 -9.31 -1.37
N LEU A 37 -6.53 -8.82 -2.00
CA LEU A 37 -7.46 -7.91 -1.32
C LEU A 37 -8.05 -8.54 -0.06
N ASP A 38 -8.34 -9.83 -0.12
CA ASP A 38 -8.91 -10.54 1.01
C ASP A 38 -7.87 -10.93 2.06
N LYS A 39 -6.60 -10.97 1.67
CA LYS A 39 -5.52 -11.43 2.54
C LYS A 39 -4.81 -10.29 3.24
N LEU A 40 -4.83 -9.09 2.67
CA LEU A 40 -4.16 -7.94 3.25
C LEU A 40 -5.16 -7.04 3.96
N THR A 41 -4.98 -6.90 5.26
CA THR A 41 -5.79 -5.99 6.06
C THR A 41 -5.14 -4.61 6.06
N PRO A 42 -5.89 -3.55 6.39
CA PRO A 42 -5.28 -2.22 6.53
C PRO A 42 -4.11 -2.21 7.51
N GLU A 43 -4.19 -2.98 8.57
CA GLU A 43 -3.10 -3.06 9.54
C GLU A 43 -1.84 -3.67 8.94
N ASP A 44 -2.00 -4.70 8.12
CA ASP A 44 -0.87 -5.30 7.44
C ASP A 44 -0.21 -4.32 6.49
N ILE A 45 -1.02 -3.57 5.76
CA ILE A 45 -0.52 -2.58 4.81
C ILE A 45 0.26 -1.49 5.54
N LEU A 46 -0.29 -0.97 6.62
CA LEU A 46 0.37 0.07 7.39
C LEU A 46 1.65 -0.44 8.05
N GLY A 47 1.66 -1.72 8.42
CA GLY A 47 2.86 -2.35 8.98
C GLY A 47 4.00 -2.45 7.98
N MET A 48 3.69 -2.52 6.69
CA MET A 48 4.70 -2.57 5.64
C MET A 48 5.17 -1.19 5.20
N ALA A 49 4.41 -0.16 5.56
CA ALA A 49 4.72 1.20 5.13
C ALA A 49 5.96 1.74 5.84
N GLU A 50 6.79 2.45 5.10
CA GLU A 50 7.96 3.12 5.62
C GLU A 50 7.79 4.62 5.48
N GLU A 51 8.45 5.36 6.36
CA GLU A 51 8.41 6.82 6.25
C GLU A 51 9.24 7.27 5.05
N ASP A 52 8.62 8.11 4.24
CA ASP A 52 9.28 8.70 3.09
C ASP A 52 9.61 10.15 3.45
N LYS A 53 10.84 10.40 3.72
CA LYS A 53 11.30 11.73 4.09
C LYS A 53 11.63 12.57 2.87
#